data_6f988d9f925835ea197c21f0dfa9a59e
#
_entry.id   6f988d9f925835ea197c21f0dfa9a59e
#
_cell.length_a   1.000
_cell.length_b   1.000
_cell.length_c   1.000
_cell.angle_alpha   90.00
_cell.angle_beta   90.00
_cell.angle_gamma   90.00
#
_symmetry.space_group_name_H-M   'P 1'
#
loop_
_entity.id
_entity.type
_entity.pdbx_description
1 polymer ?
#
loop_
_entity_poly.entity_id
_entity_poly.type
_entity_poly.pdbx_seq_one_letter_code
_entity_poly.pdbx_strand_id
1 'polypeptide(L)'
;MQRLLVALLAALDAAIAAAVGLAVLLAPLTLLWTLAFGVTADWGALWPLTGTLWEFGHGVPLEITIPDALLVTLAIPADAARFAVSVTPLAFLLLTLLFAARSGARAARSGAWVLGSLSGTVVFAVISTVVALTSALGAARVPLALAILLPPAVYLVGAVCGAVRVAWEDGDGGVLDRIHDVLDAREDWAPVPSAIVRGAALALVGVLGAAALAVALSVLTRGGEVVALFQAARVDALGATVLTLGQLAYLPTLVVWAASWLAGPGFAVGAGTAVSPAGTQLGVVPGIPAFGLLPENTSMWMLIVILIPVAAGAFAGWAVRSRLVWEGTPLGLLQRSVIAVGIAAVSAGVAALAAAFANGSMGPGRLEVVGPAVLPFALSLGAEVLVGAAILLLSPRNRDELAEERTDRWIEEMSTLGSEDPADDDRR
;
A
#
# COMPACT_ATOMS: atom_id res chain seq x y z
N MET A 1 -18.65 -23.27 20.70
CA MET A 1 -17.38 -23.94 20.34
C MET A 1 -16.77 -23.34 19.07
N GLN A 2 -17.50 -23.14 17.98
CA GLN A 2 -16.99 -22.61 16.71
C GLN A 2 -16.32 -21.22 16.83
N ARG A 3 -16.93 -20.27 17.55
CA ARG A 3 -16.35 -18.92 17.77
C ARG A 3 -15.02 -18.94 18.52
N LEU A 4 -14.87 -19.84 19.52
CA LEU A 4 -13.61 -20.00 20.25
C LEU A 4 -12.50 -20.53 19.32
N LEU A 5 -12.84 -21.50 18.46
CA LEU A 5 -11.89 -22.05 17.49
C LEU A 5 -11.40 -20.98 16.51
N VAL A 6 -12.31 -20.13 15.99
CA VAL A 6 -11.94 -19.02 15.10
C VAL A 6 -11.00 -18.05 15.81
N ALA A 7 -11.27 -17.68 17.07
CA ALA A 7 -10.41 -16.81 17.85
C ALA A 7 -9.01 -17.42 18.05
N LEU A 8 -8.93 -18.71 18.38
CA LEU A 8 -7.64 -19.42 18.55
C LEU A 8 -6.85 -19.52 17.24
N LEU A 9 -7.52 -19.81 16.13
CA LEU A 9 -6.85 -19.86 14.83
C LEU A 9 -6.34 -18.49 14.39
N ALA A 10 -7.12 -17.42 14.60
CA ALA A 10 -6.68 -16.06 14.31
C ALA A 10 -5.52 -15.61 15.21
N ALA A 11 -5.53 -16.01 16.48
CA ALA A 11 -4.44 -15.80 17.42
C ALA A 11 -3.15 -16.52 16.96
N LEU A 12 -3.27 -17.76 16.51
CA LEU A 12 -2.16 -18.53 15.93
C LEU A 12 -1.62 -17.88 14.65
N ASP A 13 -2.50 -17.43 13.76
CA ASP A 13 -2.11 -16.73 12.54
C ASP A 13 -1.32 -15.45 12.85
N ALA A 14 -1.74 -14.69 13.85
CA ALA A 14 -1.06 -13.49 14.29
C ALA A 14 0.34 -13.80 14.87
N ALA A 15 0.43 -14.86 15.68
CA ALA A 15 1.70 -15.32 16.20
C ALA A 15 2.65 -15.79 15.09
N ILE A 16 2.14 -16.51 14.09
CA ILE A 16 2.91 -16.93 12.91
C ILE A 16 3.38 -15.71 12.11
N ALA A 17 2.50 -14.73 11.87
CA ALA A 17 2.86 -13.52 11.13
C ALA A 17 4.00 -12.74 11.82
N ALA A 18 3.92 -12.56 13.13
CA ALA A 18 4.97 -11.92 13.92
C ALA A 18 6.28 -12.74 13.93
N ALA A 19 6.16 -14.06 14.13
CA ALA A 19 7.32 -14.96 14.11
C ALA A 19 8.03 -14.98 12.76
N VAL A 20 7.29 -15.01 11.65
CA VAL A 20 7.86 -14.93 10.29
C VAL A 20 8.55 -13.59 10.08
N GLY A 21 7.90 -12.45 10.48
CA GLY A 21 8.51 -11.13 10.38
C GLY A 21 9.82 -11.01 11.16
N LEU A 22 9.88 -11.55 12.39
CA LEU A 22 11.11 -11.61 13.19
C LEU A 22 12.15 -12.55 12.59
N ALA A 23 11.74 -13.73 12.11
CA ALA A 23 12.65 -14.72 11.51
C ALA A 23 13.31 -14.21 10.22
N VAL A 24 12.58 -13.47 9.38
CA VAL A 24 13.11 -12.86 8.14
C VAL A 24 14.24 -11.87 8.44
N LEU A 25 14.26 -11.24 9.62
CA LEU A 25 15.34 -10.38 10.09
C LEU A 25 16.40 -11.17 10.84
N LEU A 26 16.00 -12.00 11.80
CA LEU A 26 16.90 -12.72 12.69
C LEU A 26 17.81 -13.68 11.92
N ALA A 27 17.29 -14.41 10.93
CA ALA A 27 18.06 -15.41 10.22
C ALA A 27 19.25 -14.81 9.43
N PRO A 28 19.07 -13.79 8.55
CA PRO A 28 20.19 -13.16 7.88
C PRO A 28 21.11 -12.41 8.85
N LEU A 29 20.60 -11.77 9.90
CA LEU A 29 21.42 -11.11 10.91
C LEU A 29 22.29 -12.12 11.67
N THR A 30 21.76 -13.29 12.03
CA THR A 30 22.53 -14.36 12.67
C THR A 30 23.66 -14.86 11.77
N LEU A 31 23.36 -15.07 10.48
CA LEU A 31 24.37 -15.47 9.50
C LEU A 31 25.48 -14.40 9.38
N LEU A 32 25.09 -13.14 9.27
CA LEU A 32 26.02 -12.03 9.23
C LEU A 32 26.89 -11.95 10.49
N TRP A 33 26.25 -12.13 11.66
CA TRP A 33 26.96 -12.09 12.94
C TRP A 33 28.02 -13.14 13.03
N THR A 34 27.67 -14.37 12.62
CA THR A 34 28.67 -15.51 12.61
C THR A 34 29.81 -15.27 11.63
N LEU A 35 29.52 -14.75 10.44
CA LEU A 35 30.54 -14.55 9.39
C LEU A 35 31.42 -13.33 9.64
N ALA A 36 30.85 -12.23 10.17
CA ALA A 36 31.60 -10.99 10.40
C ALA A 36 32.40 -11.00 11.70
N PHE A 37 31.83 -11.52 12.79
CA PHE A 37 32.41 -11.41 14.14
C PHE A 37 32.81 -12.74 14.75
N GLY A 38 32.36 -13.84 14.16
CA GLY A 38 32.66 -15.19 14.66
C GLY A 38 32.01 -15.48 16.01
N VAL A 39 32.54 -16.51 16.71
CA VAL A 39 31.99 -16.95 18.00
C VAL A 39 32.28 -16.03 19.18
N THR A 40 33.18 -15.05 19.02
CA THR A 40 33.55 -14.07 20.06
C THR A 40 32.67 -12.85 20.09
N ALA A 41 31.69 -12.78 19.20
CA ALA A 41 30.74 -11.67 19.11
C ALA A 41 29.83 -11.55 20.35
N ASP A 42 29.39 -10.33 20.64
CA ASP A 42 28.33 -10.10 21.63
C ASP A 42 26.95 -10.52 21.06
N TRP A 43 26.59 -11.76 21.31
CA TRP A 43 25.32 -12.35 20.89
C TRP A 43 24.10 -11.66 21.58
N GLY A 44 24.34 -10.99 22.73
CA GLY A 44 23.30 -10.25 23.43
C GLY A 44 22.72 -9.07 22.63
N ALA A 45 23.50 -8.52 21.69
CA ALA A 45 23.05 -7.41 20.84
C ALA A 45 22.15 -7.82 19.65
N LEU A 46 22.14 -9.12 19.30
CA LEU A 46 21.42 -9.62 18.13
C LEU A 46 19.90 -9.47 18.25
N TRP A 47 19.34 -9.82 19.40
CA TRP A 47 17.90 -9.71 19.66
C TRP A 47 17.43 -8.25 19.71
N PRO A 48 18.07 -7.35 20.48
CA PRO A 48 17.73 -5.91 20.43
C PRO A 48 17.73 -5.32 19.02
N LEU A 49 18.74 -5.64 18.21
CA LEU A 49 18.82 -5.20 16.82
C LEU A 49 17.64 -5.73 15.99
N THR A 50 17.34 -7.03 16.13
CA THR A 50 16.23 -7.67 15.40
C THR A 50 14.88 -7.03 15.75
N GLY A 51 14.60 -6.86 17.04
CA GLY A 51 13.35 -6.26 17.50
C GLY A 51 13.20 -4.81 17.06
N THR A 52 14.25 -4.01 17.20
CA THR A 52 14.26 -2.61 16.75
C THR A 52 14.02 -2.49 15.23
N LEU A 53 14.63 -3.35 14.41
CA LEU A 53 14.41 -3.36 12.95
C LEU A 53 13.01 -3.86 12.61
N TRP A 54 12.46 -4.80 13.36
CA TRP A 54 11.10 -5.27 13.18
C TRP A 54 10.07 -4.17 13.47
N GLU A 55 10.25 -3.41 14.53
CA GLU A 55 9.43 -2.24 14.87
C GLU A 55 9.54 -1.16 13.79
N PHE A 56 10.77 -0.86 13.35
CA PHE A 56 11.01 0.07 12.25
C PHE A 56 10.32 -0.36 10.95
N GLY A 57 10.30 -1.64 10.65
CA GLY A 57 9.56 -2.22 9.52
C GLY A 57 8.04 -2.03 9.59
N HIS A 58 7.50 -1.71 10.78
CA HIS A 58 6.09 -1.38 11.00
C HIS A 58 5.81 0.14 11.11
N GLY A 59 6.78 0.98 10.73
CA GLY A 59 6.62 2.43 10.70
C GLY A 59 6.98 3.14 12.00
N VAL A 60 7.59 2.44 12.96
CA VAL A 60 8.08 3.07 14.20
C VAL A 60 9.38 3.82 13.89
N PRO A 61 9.49 5.12 14.15
CA PRO A 61 10.72 5.86 13.90
C PRO A 61 11.84 5.43 14.84
N LEU A 62 13.08 5.43 14.32
CA LEU A 62 14.29 5.19 15.09
C LEU A 62 14.92 6.53 15.47
N GLU A 63 15.06 6.78 16.76
CA GLU A 63 15.82 7.92 17.30
C GLU A 63 17.27 7.49 17.54
N ILE A 64 18.15 7.95 16.68
CA ILE A 64 19.58 7.60 16.74
C ILE A 64 20.31 8.69 17.52
N THR A 65 21.14 8.24 18.49
CA THR A 65 22.05 9.13 19.24
C THR A 65 23.47 8.63 19.04
N ILE A 66 24.31 9.46 18.41
CA ILE A 66 25.73 9.15 18.22
C ILE A 66 26.45 9.41 19.53
N PRO A 67 27.22 8.45 20.09
CA PRO A 67 28.00 8.65 21.29
C PRO A 67 29.06 9.75 21.11
N ASP A 68 29.32 10.57 22.14
CA ASP A 68 30.27 11.69 22.11
C ASP A 68 31.67 11.29 21.64
N ALA A 69 32.12 10.10 22.03
CA ALA A 69 33.43 9.58 21.58
C ALA A 69 33.52 9.44 20.05
N LEU A 70 32.43 9.06 19.38
CA LEU A 70 32.37 8.95 17.92
C LEU A 70 32.20 10.30 17.26
N LEU A 71 31.52 11.28 17.88
CA LEU A 71 31.40 12.62 17.36
C LEU A 71 32.79 13.28 17.20
N VAL A 72 33.64 13.13 18.21
CA VAL A 72 35.03 13.64 18.16
C VAL A 72 35.85 12.91 17.11
N THR A 73 35.77 11.59 17.07
CA THR A 73 36.59 10.76 16.16
C THR A 73 36.21 10.98 14.68
N LEU A 74 34.91 11.16 14.39
CA LEU A 74 34.39 11.35 13.02
C LEU A 74 34.22 12.81 12.63
N ALA A 75 34.58 13.74 13.50
CA ALA A 75 34.40 15.19 13.32
C ALA A 75 32.94 15.59 12.96
N ILE A 76 31.97 14.92 13.60
CA ILE A 76 30.54 15.15 13.40
C ILE A 76 30.13 16.35 14.28
N PRO A 77 29.44 17.36 13.71
CA PRO A 77 28.90 18.47 14.48
C PRO A 77 27.90 18.01 15.56
N ALA A 78 27.87 18.70 16.69
CA ALA A 78 27.02 18.31 17.82
C ALA A 78 25.50 18.38 17.53
N ASP A 79 25.09 19.24 16.60
CA ASP A 79 23.73 19.37 16.10
C ASP A 79 23.28 18.16 15.26
N ALA A 80 24.25 17.45 14.65
CA ALA A 80 24.00 16.22 13.94
C ALA A 80 24.10 14.95 14.82
N ALA A 81 24.34 15.10 16.13
CA ALA A 81 24.49 13.97 17.07
C ALA A 81 23.20 13.19 17.31
N ARG A 82 22.05 13.83 17.10
CA ARG A 82 20.73 13.23 17.31
C ARG A 82 19.87 13.44 16.09
N PHE A 83 19.31 12.36 15.56
CA PHE A 83 18.43 12.43 14.41
C PHE A 83 17.46 11.23 14.42
N ALA A 84 16.36 11.37 13.68
CA ALA A 84 15.43 10.30 13.47
C ALA A 84 15.63 9.67 12.10
N VAL A 85 15.37 8.35 12.01
CA VAL A 85 15.19 7.63 10.74
C VAL A 85 13.78 7.09 10.76
N SER A 86 12.93 7.52 9.83
CA SER A 86 11.51 7.17 9.82
C SER A 86 10.98 6.73 8.45
N VAL A 87 11.77 6.80 7.39
CA VAL A 87 11.37 6.22 6.09
C VAL A 87 11.28 4.70 6.22
N THR A 88 10.07 4.19 6.20
CA THR A 88 9.79 2.78 6.48
C THR A 88 10.18 1.86 5.32
N PRO A 89 10.86 0.73 5.57
CA PRO A 89 11.03 -0.35 4.59
C PRO A 89 9.70 -1.11 4.42
N LEU A 90 8.85 -0.66 3.49
CA LEU A 90 7.46 -1.10 3.33
C LEU A 90 7.28 -2.60 3.07
N ALA A 91 8.33 -3.36 2.75
CA ALA A 91 8.21 -4.81 2.56
C ALA A 91 7.73 -5.52 3.83
N PHE A 92 8.18 -5.11 5.01
CA PHE A 92 7.76 -5.71 6.29
C PHE A 92 6.31 -5.36 6.63
N LEU A 93 5.93 -4.09 6.41
CA LEU A 93 4.56 -3.63 6.61
C LEU A 93 3.59 -4.39 5.69
N LEU A 94 3.94 -4.54 4.40
CA LEU A 94 3.15 -5.31 3.43
C LEU A 94 3.05 -6.79 3.79
N LEU A 95 4.14 -7.39 4.28
CA LEU A 95 4.14 -8.77 4.75
C LEU A 95 3.08 -8.96 5.86
N THR A 96 3.11 -8.10 6.87
CA THR A 96 2.14 -8.13 7.97
C THR A 96 0.72 -7.90 7.49
N LEU A 97 0.48 -6.89 6.62
CA LEU A 97 -0.84 -6.64 6.04
C LEU A 97 -1.38 -7.86 5.27
N LEU A 98 -0.55 -8.54 4.48
CA LEU A 98 -0.95 -9.71 3.70
C LEU A 98 -1.31 -10.91 4.59
N PHE A 99 -0.50 -11.19 5.63
CA PHE A 99 -0.82 -12.25 6.60
C PHE A 99 -2.12 -11.94 7.35
N ALA A 100 -2.25 -10.71 7.82
CA ALA A 100 -3.45 -10.25 8.54
C ALA A 100 -4.69 -10.30 7.64
N ALA A 101 -4.61 -9.86 6.38
CA ALA A 101 -5.72 -9.92 5.44
C ALA A 101 -6.18 -11.37 5.17
N ARG A 102 -5.23 -12.31 5.04
CA ARG A 102 -5.57 -13.73 4.91
C ARG A 102 -6.24 -14.28 6.15
N SER A 103 -5.78 -13.90 7.35
CA SER A 103 -6.37 -14.31 8.63
C SER A 103 -7.80 -13.77 8.77
N GLY A 104 -8.00 -12.46 8.51
CA GLY A 104 -9.32 -11.82 8.52
C GLY A 104 -10.30 -12.45 7.53
N ALA A 105 -9.84 -12.74 6.31
CA ALA A 105 -10.65 -13.41 5.29
C ALA A 105 -11.09 -14.84 5.73
N ARG A 106 -10.21 -15.58 6.41
CA ARG A 106 -10.58 -16.90 6.98
C ARG A 106 -11.61 -16.78 8.10
N ALA A 107 -11.43 -15.79 8.98
CA ALA A 107 -12.36 -15.51 10.06
C ALA A 107 -13.76 -15.13 9.54
N ALA A 108 -13.83 -14.36 8.45
CA ALA A 108 -15.06 -13.96 7.80
C ALA A 108 -15.82 -15.18 7.23
N ARG A 109 -15.15 -16.07 6.48
CA ARG A 109 -15.77 -17.32 5.99
C ARG A 109 -16.32 -18.21 7.09
N SER A 110 -15.81 -18.05 8.31
CA SER A 110 -16.30 -18.79 9.49
C SER A 110 -17.41 -18.05 10.26
N GLY A 111 -17.91 -16.92 9.77
CA GLY A 111 -18.99 -16.13 10.37
C GLY A 111 -18.62 -15.43 11.68
N ALA A 112 -17.34 -15.24 11.98
CA ALA A 112 -16.87 -14.62 13.23
C ALA A 112 -15.71 -13.65 13.02
N TRP A 113 -15.79 -12.82 11.96
CA TRP A 113 -14.70 -11.95 11.52
C TRP A 113 -14.27 -10.91 12.55
N VAL A 114 -15.23 -10.31 13.27
CA VAL A 114 -14.93 -9.32 14.32
C VAL A 114 -14.11 -9.96 15.44
N LEU A 115 -14.55 -11.13 15.93
CA LEU A 115 -13.86 -11.85 16.99
C LEU A 115 -12.47 -12.32 16.54
N GLY A 116 -12.36 -12.84 15.32
CA GLY A 116 -11.08 -13.27 14.75
C GLY A 116 -10.10 -12.10 14.58
N SER A 117 -10.54 -11.00 13.98
CA SER A 117 -9.71 -9.80 13.80
C SER A 117 -9.24 -9.21 15.14
N LEU A 118 -10.13 -9.12 16.12
CA LEU A 118 -9.78 -8.64 17.47
C LEU A 118 -8.81 -9.59 18.19
N SER A 119 -9.07 -10.91 18.15
CA SER A 119 -8.21 -11.91 18.77
C SER A 119 -6.79 -11.87 18.19
N GLY A 120 -6.66 -11.86 16.87
CA GLY A 120 -5.38 -11.74 16.20
C GLY A 120 -4.65 -10.43 16.54
N THR A 121 -5.38 -9.31 16.54
CA THR A 121 -4.81 -8.00 16.89
C THR A 121 -4.32 -7.95 18.35
N VAL A 122 -5.06 -8.53 19.28
CA VAL A 122 -4.65 -8.59 20.70
C VAL A 122 -3.37 -9.40 20.86
N VAL A 123 -3.28 -10.57 20.19
CA VAL A 123 -2.06 -11.39 20.24
C VAL A 123 -0.88 -10.64 19.61
N PHE A 124 -1.10 -9.98 18.47
CA PHE A 124 -0.06 -9.18 17.83
C PHE A 124 0.40 -8.01 18.72
N ALA A 125 -0.53 -7.37 19.44
CA ALA A 125 -0.23 -6.31 20.42
C ALA A 125 0.59 -6.83 21.62
N VAL A 126 0.28 -8.02 22.13
CA VAL A 126 1.07 -8.66 23.19
C VAL A 126 2.49 -8.92 22.70
N ILE A 127 2.65 -9.49 21.49
CA ILE A 127 3.99 -9.75 20.91
C ILE A 127 4.73 -8.45 20.69
N SER A 128 4.09 -7.42 20.13
CA SER A 128 4.68 -6.09 19.91
C SER A 128 5.16 -5.48 21.24
N THR A 129 4.37 -5.60 22.29
CA THR A 129 4.75 -5.13 23.62
C THR A 129 5.97 -5.88 24.18
N VAL A 130 5.99 -7.20 24.03
CA VAL A 130 7.15 -8.01 24.46
C VAL A 130 8.41 -7.62 23.68
N VAL A 131 8.30 -7.47 22.36
CA VAL A 131 9.42 -7.02 21.53
C VAL A 131 9.89 -5.65 22.00
N ALA A 132 9.01 -4.66 22.13
CA ALA A 132 9.34 -3.30 22.54
C ALA A 132 10.05 -3.22 23.90
N LEU A 133 9.64 -4.06 24.85
CA LEU A 133 10.25 -4.09 26.19
C LEU A 133 11.58 -4.84 26.25
N THR A 134 11.84 -5.76 25.30
CA THR A 134 13.04 -6.61 25.32
C THR A 134 14.09 -6.22 24.28
N SER A 135 13.78 -5.32 23.34
CA SER A 135 14.66 -4.95 22.22
C SER A 135 15.33 -3.57 22.37
N ALA A 136 15.48 -3.06 23.60
CA ALA A 136 16.09 -1.74 23.80
C ALA A 136 17.57 -1.72 23.39
N LEU A 137 17.91 -0.85 22.42
CA LEU A 137 19.28 -0.56 21.99
C LEU A 137 19.75 0.77 22.59
N GLY A 138 21.01 0.81 23.06
CA GLY A 138 21.58 2.03 23.65
C GLY A 138 21.72 3.21 22.66
N ALA A 139 22.11 2.91 21.42
CA ALA A 139 22.39 3.89 20.37
C ALA A 139 21.17 4.24 19.49
N ALA A 140 20.18 3.34 19.40
CA ALA A 140 18.95 3.54 18.66
C ALA A 140 17.77 3.28 19.57
N ARG A 141 16.92 4.29 19.77
CA ARG A 141 15.74 4.20 20.62
C ARG A 141 14.49 4.27 19.77
N VAL A 142 13.46 3.57 20.20
CA VAL A 142 12.11 3.65 19.62
C VAL A 142 11.18 4.29 20.63
N PRO A 143 10.26 5.17 20.22
CA PRO A 143 9.20 5.68 21.08
C PRO A 143 8.30 4.52 21.52
N LEU A 144 8.34 4.15 22.80
CA LEU A 144 7.68 2.95 23.33
C LEU A 144 6.18 2.88 22.98
N ALA A 145 5.48 4.00 23.04
CA ALA A 145 4.06 4.05 22.70
C ALA A 145 3.81 3.68 21.23
N LEU A 146 4.64 4.16 20.30
CA LEU A 146 4.53 3.83 18.88
C LEU A 146 4.94 2.39 18.61
N ALA A 147 5.98 1.88 19.28
CA ALA A 147 6.42 0.49 19.17
C ALA A 147 5.34 -0.50 19.61
N ILE A 148 4.53 -0.16 20.63
CA ILE A 148 3.41 -0.98 21.09
C ILE A 148 2.18 -0.86 20.18
N LEU A 149 1.89 0.32 19.63
CA LEU A 149 0.61 0.59 18.95
C LEU A 149 0.65 0.41 17.43
N LEU A 150 1.74 0.78 16.75
CA LEU A 150 1.77 0.74 15.28
C LEU A 150 1.74 -0.68 14.70
N PRO A 151 2.54 -1.66 15.17
CA PRO A 151 2.49 -2.99 14.60
C PRO A 151 1.11 -3.66 14.69
N PRO A 152 0.40 -3.65 15.85
CA PRO A 152 -0.95 -4.21 15.91
C PRO A 152 -1.99 -3.38 15.13
N ALA A 153 -1.81 -2.06 14.98
CA ALA A 153 -2.67 -1.25 14.12
C ALA A 153 -2.55 -1.66 12.65
N VAL A 154 -1.33 -1.90 12.16
CA VAL A 154 -1.09 -2.43 10.82
C VAL A 154 -1.74 -3.80 10.65
N TYR A 155 -1.59 -4.70 11.64
CA TYR A 155 -2.25 -6.00 11.63
C TYR A 155 -3.77 -5.88 11.58
N LEU A 156 -4.37 -5.02 12.42
CA LEU A 156 -5.81 -4.77 12.46
C LEU A 156 -6.34 -4.29 11.11
N VAL A 157 -5.67 -3.32 10.50
CA VAL A 157 -6.05 -2.81 9.18
C VAL A 157 -6.06 -3.94 8.14
N GLY A 158 -5.00 -4.75 8.08
CA GLY A 158 -4.94 -5.89 7.18
C GLY A 158 -6.08 -6.90 7.45
N ALA A 159 -6.29 -7.27 8.70
CA ALA A 159 -7.33 -8.23 9.09
C ALA A 159 -8.73 -7.74 8.75
N VAL A 160 -9.04 -6.47 9.04
CA VAL A 160 -10.33 -5.86 8.71
C VAL A 160 -10.53 -5.77 7.21
N CYS A 161 -9.54 -5.31 6.44
CA CYS A 161 -9.62 -5.25 4.97
C CYS A 161 -9.90 -6.64 4.36
N GLY A 162 -9.19 -7.67 4.83
CA GLY A 162 -9.40 -9.04 4.36
C GLY A 162 -10.76 -9.60 4.76
N ALA A 163 -11.22 -9.31 5.96
CA ALA A 163 -12.50 -9.76 6.48
C ALA A 163 -13.67 -9.07 5.76
N VAL A 164 -13.63 -7.75 5.65
CA VAL A 164 -14.69 -6.94 5.00
C VAL A 164 -14.86 -7.36 3.55
N ARG A 165 -13.76 -7.62 2.83
CA ARG A 165 -13.85 -8.11 1.44
C ARG A 165 -14.69 -9.39 1.33
N VAL A 166 -14.42 -10.38 2.18
CA VAL A 166 -15.13 -11.67 2.14
C VAL A 166 -16.55 -11.52 2.67
N ALA A 167 -16.72 -10.82 3.78
CA ALA A 167 -18.04 -10.62 4.39
C ALA A 167 -18.96 -9.76 3.52
N TRP A 168 -18.40 -8.94 2.63
CA TRP A 168 -19.17 -8.21 1.62
C TRP A 168 -19.72 -9.14 0.51
N GLU A 169 -18.96 -10.19 0.14
CA GLU A 169 -19.33 -11.14 -0.91
C GLU A 169 -20.27 -12.24 -0.37
N ASP A 170 -19.99 -12.74 0.85
CA ASP A 170 -20.63 -13.93 1.42
C ASP A 170 -21.72 -13.60 2.47
N GLY A 171 -21.82 -12.31 2.90
CA GLY A 171 -22.61 -11.88 4.03
C GLY A 171 -21.91 -12.13 5.38
N ASP A 172 -22.31 -11.38 6.43
CA ASP A 172 -21.77 -11.54 7.79
C ASP A 172 -22.83 -11.84 8.85
N GLY A 173 -24.11 -11.87 8.49
CA GLY A 173 -25.24 -11.96 9.40
C GLY A 173 -25.35 -10.78 10.37
N GLY A 174 -24.67 -9.65 10.08
CA GLY A 174 -24.51 -8.57 11.03
C GLY A 174 -24.51 -7.14 10.44
N VAL A 175 -23.41 -6.42 10.63
CA VAL A 175 -23.32 -4.98 10.27
C VAL A 175 -23.25 -4.80 8.76
N LEU A 176 -22.50 -5.64 8.05
CA LEU A 176 -22.32 -5.52 6.61
C LEU A 176 -23.61 -5.90 5.87
N ASP A 177 -24.34 -6.91 6.32
CA ASP A 177 -25.64 -7.26 5.74
C ASP A 177 -26.66 -6.13 5.91
N ARG A 178 -26.67 -5.44 7.09
CA ARG A 178 -27.53 -4.26 7.27
C ARG A 178 -27.17 -3.13 6.33
N ILE A 179 -25.88 -2.94 6.03
CA ILE A 179 -25.42 -1.94 5.06
C ILE A 179 -25.88 -2.36 3.66
N HIS A 180 -25.78 -3.65 3.31
CA HIS A 180 -26.31 -4.22 2.08
C HIS A 180 -27.81 -3.99 1.97
N ASP A 181 -28.60 -4.36 2.99
CA ASP A 181 -30.05 -4.17 3.00
C ASP A 181 -30.47 -2.73 2.75
N VAL A 182 -29.74 -1.74 3.35
CA VAL A 182 -30.00 -0.31 3.14
C VAL A 182 -29.64 0.14 1.72
N LEU A 183 -28.61 -0.45 1.13
CA LEU A 183 -28.19 -0.15 -0.26
C LEU A 183 -29.15 -0.82 -1.25
N ASP A 184 -29.51 -2.05 -1.01
CA ASP A 184 -30.42 -2.84 -1.86
C ASP A 184 -31.86 -2.31 -1.84
N ALA A 185 -32.28 -1.70 -0.71
CA ALA A 185 -33.53 -0.95 -0.63
C ALA A 185 -33.60 0.23 -1.64
N ARG A 186 -32.47 0.58 -2.25
CA ARG A 186 -32.33 1.53 -3.34
C ARG A 186 -31.70 0.84 -4.54
N GLU A 187 -32.48 0.05 -5.27
CA GLU A 187 -32.05 -0.80 -6.39
C GLU A 187 -30.99 -0.17 -7.31
N ASP A 188 -31.15 1.13 -7.63
CA ASP A 188 -30.20 1.88 -8.45
C ASP A 188 -28.82 2.12 -7.81
N TRP A 189 -28.64 1.94 -6.48
CA TRP A 189 -27.41 2.24 -5.76
C TRP A 189 -26.67 1.00 -5.28
N ALA A 190 -27.30 -0.16 -5.30
CA ALA A 190 -26.71 -1.43 -4.86
C ALA A 190 -25.34 -1.74 -5.50
N PRO A 191 -25.12 -1.56 -6.82
CA PRO A 191 -23.85 -1.87 -7.45
C PRO A 191 -22.73 -0.84 -7.22
N VAL A 192 -23.07 0.38 -6.72
CA VAL A 192 -22.14 1.52 -6.64
C VAL A 192 -20.92 1.23 -5.74
N PRO A 193 -21.05 0.73 -4.50
CA PRO A 193 -19.88 0.50 -3.63
C PRO A 193 -18.91 -0.54 -4.20
N SER A 194 -19.43 -1.65 -4.74
CA SER A 194 -18.62 -2.69 -5.34
C SER A 194 -17.89 -2.20 -6.60
N ALA A 195 -18.55 -1.35 -7.40
CA ALA A 195 -17.97 -0.71 -8.56
C ALA A 195 -16.82 0.25 -8.19
N ILE A 196 -16.99 1.04 -7.12
CA ILE A 196 -15.95 1.95 -6.59
C ILE A 196 -14.72 1.15 -6.16
N VAL A 197 -14.90 0.12 -5.33
CA VAL A 197 -13.78 -0.69 -4.81
C VAL A 197 -13.03 -1.38 -5.94
N ARG A 198 -13.74 -1.99 -6.89
CA ARG A 198 -13.12 -2.66 -8.06
C ARG A 198 -12.40 -1.67 -8.95
N GLY A 199 -13.03 -0.53 -9.26
CA GLY A 199 -12.42 0.51 -10.07
C GLY A 199 -11.16 1.08 -9.42
N ALA A 200 -11.20 1.38 -8.12
CA ALA A 200 -10.03 1.85 -7.38
C ALA A 200 -8.91 0.80 -7.34
N ALA A 201 -9.25 -0.47 -7.12
CA ALA A 201 -8.27 -1.55 -7.15
C ALA A 201 -7.58 -1.67 -8.52
N LEU A 202 -8.34 -1.58 -9.63
CA LEU A 202 -7.79 -1.62 -11.00
C LEU A 202 -6.89 -0.41 -11.28
N ALA A 203 -7.31 0.80 -10.89
CA ALA A 203 -6.53 2.01 -11.06
C ALA A 203 -5.21 1.93 -10.28
N LEU A 204 -5.28 1.52 -9.00
CA LEU A 204 -4.10 1.38 -8.14
C LEU A 204 -3.14 0.30 -8.63
N VAL A 205 -3.65 -0.87 -9.06
CA VAL A 205 -2.81 -1.93 -9.65
C VAL A 205 -2.15 -1.44 -10.93
N GLY A 206 -2.86 -0.69 -11.77
CA GLY A 206 -2.30 -0.08 -12.97
C GLY A 206 -1.17 0.90 -12.67
N VAL A 207 -1.39 1.82 -11.73
CA VAL A 207 -0.38 2.82 -11.33
C VAL A 207 0.82 2.17 -10.65
N LEU A 208 0.59 1.27 -9.68
CA LEU A 208 1.68 0.58 -8.96
C LEU A 208 2.46 -0.36 -9.89
N GLY A 209 1.77 -1.03 -10.83
CA GLY A 209 2.40 -1.85 -11.85
C GLY A 209 3.31 -1.03 -12.76
N ALA A 210 2.84 0.13 -13.23
CA ALA A 210 3.64 1.05 -14.03
C ALA A 210 4.82 1.62 -13.23
N ALA A 211 4.62 1.96 -11.95
CA ALA A 211 5.67 2.42 -11.06
C ALA A 211 6.75 1.35 -10.82
N ALA A 212 6.33 0.10 -10.58
CA ALA A 212 7.25 -1.02 -10.45
C ALA A 212 8.05 -1.26 -11.74
N LEU A 213 7.39 -1.14 -12.90
CA LEU A 213 8.06 -1.20 -14.21
C LEU A 213 9.08 -0.07 -14.38
N ALA A 214 8.74 1.16 -13.96
CA ALA A 214 9.66 2.30 -14.00
C ALA A 214 10.89 2.07 -13.11
N VAL A 215 10.72 1.51 -11.91
CA VAL A 215 11.85 1.11 -11.04
C VAL A 215 12.69 0.03 -11.71
N ALA A 216 12.08 -1.01 -12.26
CA ALA A 216 12.79 -2.09 -12.96
C ALA A 216 13.57 -1.55 -14.17
N LEU A 217 12.96 -0.65 -14.95
CA LEU A 217 13.64 0.00 -16.09
C LEU A 217 14.82 0.87 -15.61
N SER A 218 14.67 1.59 -14.49
CA SER A 218 15.78 2.34 -13.88
C SER A 218 16.93 1.43 -13.47
N VAL A 219 16.65 0.25 -12.92
CA VAL A 219 17.68 -0.75 -12.60
C VAL A 219 18.41 -1.21 -13.87
N LEU A 220 17.70 -1.47 -14.95
CA LEU A 220 18.30 -1.91 -16.22
C LEU A 220 19.13 -0.83 -16.89
N THR A 221 18.70 0.42 -16.85
CA THR A 221 19.36 1.53 -17.55
C THR A 221 20.46 2.21 -16.72
N ARG A 222 20.37 2.17 -15.38
CA ARG A 222 21.26 2.83 -14.43
C ARG A 222 21.99 1.87 -13.51
N GLY A 223 21.98 0.57 -13.79
CA GLY A 223 22.67 -0.44 -12.97
C GLY A 223 24.16 -0.17 -12.81
N GLY A 224 24.80 0.48 -13.78
CA GLY A 224 26.20 0.92 -13.70
C GLY A 224 26.44 1.90 -12.53
N GLU A 225 25.56 2.88 -12.33
CA GLU A 225 25.64 3.84 -11.22
C GLU A 225 25.47 3.15 -9.87
N VAL A 226 24.51 2.19 -9.79
CA VAL A 226 24.33 1.38 -8.58
C VAL A 226 25.59 0.62 -8.23
N VAL A 227 26.22 -0.02 -9.21
CA VAL A 227 27.51 -0.75 -9.02
C VAL A 227 28.63 0.21 -8.62
N ALA A 228 28.71 1.38 -9.23
CA ALA A 228 29.71 2.40 -8.87
C ALA A 228 29.56 2.84 -7.40
N LEU A 229 28.33 3.04 -6.92
CA LEU A 229 28.08 3.37 -5.52
C LEU A 229 28.41 2.22 -4.57
N PHE A 230 28.18 0.95 -4.93
CA PHE A 230 28.66 -0.19 -4.18
C PHE A 230 30.19 -0.23 -4.07
N GLN A 231 30.89 0.05 -5.17
CA GLN A 231 32.36 0.13 -5.19
C GLN A 231 32.89 1.29 -4.34
N ALA A 232 32.21 2.45 -4.43
CA ALA A 232 32.57 3.63 -3.63
C ALA A 232 32.40 3.40 -2.12
N ALA A 233 31.41 2.61 -1.72
CA ALA A 233 31.16 2.23 -0.33
C ALA A 233 32.30 1.35 0.26
N ARG A 234 33.18 0.77 -0.58
CA ARG A 234 34.30 -0.09 -0.18
C ARG A 234 33.92 -1.20 0.80
N VAL A 235 32.69 -1.72 0.65
CA VAL A 235 32.21 -2.85 1.46
C VAL A 235 32.72 -4.18 0.88
N ASP A 236 32.98 -5.14 1.76
CA ASP A 236 33.27 -6.52 1.36
C ASP A 236 32.00 -7.23 0.83
N ALA A 237 32.13 -8.48 0.41
CA ALA A 237 31.01 -9.26 -0.11
C ALA A 237 29.87 -9.39 0.92
N LEU A 238 30.22 -9.49 2.20
CA LEU A 238 29.24 -9.57 3.28
C LEU A 238 28.46 -8.26 3.44
N GLY A 239 29.16 -7.14 3.53
CA GLY A 239 28.56 -5.81 3.59
C GLY A 239 27.70 -5.49 2.37
N ALA A 240 28.14 -5.91 1.16
CA ALA A 240 27.35 -5.76 -0.05
C ALA A 240 26.04 -6.58 0.01
N THR A 241 26.09 -7.80 0.58
CA THR A 241 24.88 -8.62 0.79
C THR A 241 23.90 -7.94 1.76
N VAL A 242 24.38 -7.40 2.89
CA VAL A 242 23.54 -6.66 3.86
C VAL A 242 22.87 -5.47 3.21
N LEU A 243 23.65 -4.64 2.50
CA LEU A 243 23.12 -3.48 1.79
C LEU A 243 22.07 -3.89 0.76
N THR A 244 22.29 -4.97 0.02
CA THR A 244 21.33 -5.49 -0.97
C THR A 244 20.04 -5.93 -0.31
N LEU A 245 20.11 -6.72 0.77
CA LEU A 245 18.92 -7.15 1.53
C LEU A 245 18.15 -5.96 2.11
N GLY A 246 18.87 -4.97 2.67
CA GLY A 246 18.26 -3.72 3.13
C GLY A 246 17.53 -2.98 2.00
N GLN A 247 18.15 -2.83 0.83
CA GLN A 247 17.54 -2.17 -0.32
C GLN A 247 16.32 -2.93 -0.87
N LEU A 248 16.36 -4.28 -0.87
CA LEU A 248 15.19 -5.10 -1.25
C LEU A 248 14.00 -4.87 -0.30
N ALA A 249 14.25 -4.65 0.99
CA ALA A 249 13.20 -4.30 1.93
C ALA A 249 12.55 -2.93 1.62
N TYR A 250 13.29 -2.00 1.00
CA TYR A 250 12.80 -0.72 0.53
C TYR A 250 12.19 -0.75 -0.89
N LEU A 251 12.20 -1.87 -1.59
CA LEU A 251 11.67 -1.93 -2.96
C LEU A 251 10.23 -1.42 -3.08
N PRO A 252 9.27 -1.80 -2.20
CA PRO A 252 7.92 -1.23 -2.26
C PRO A 252 7.89 0.27 -1.94
N THR A 253 8.78 0.78 -1.09
CA THR A 253 8.94 2.22 -0.82
C THR A 253 9.36 2.96 -2.09
N LEU A 254 10.33 2.42 -2.82
CA LEU A 254 10.78 2.96 -4.11
C LEU A 254 9.66 2.93 -5.16
N VAL A 255 8.81 1.90 -5.15
CA VAL A 255 7.61 1.84 -6.03
C VAL A 255 6.63 2.96 -5.67
N VAL A 256 6.40 3.27 -4.39
CA VAL A 256 5.56 4.41 -3.99
C VAL A 256 6.18 5.74 -4.43
N TRP A 257 7.51 5.91 -4.33
CA TRP A 257 8.21 7.11 -4.83
C TRP A 257 8.06 7.24 -6.35
N ALA A 258 8.22 6.14 -7.08
CA ALA A 258 8.02 6.11 -8.52
C ALA A 258 6.55 6.39 -8.90
N ALA A 259 5.57 5.92 -8.12
CA ALA A 259 4.16 6.25 -8.34
C ALA A 259 3.89 7.75 -8.16
N SER A 260 4.50 8.38 -7.15
CA SER A 260 4.43 9.85 -6.98
C SER A 260 5.13 10.60 -8.12
N TRP A 261 6.24 10.06 -8.64
CA TRP A 261 6.90 10.61 -9.81
C TRP A 261 6.02 10.50 -11.06
N LEU A 262 5.36 9.37 -11.30
CA LEU A 262 4.42 9.20 -12.41
C LEU A 262 3.22 10.15 -12.31
N ALA A 263 2.74 10.43 -11.09
CA ALA A 263 1.65 11.37 -10.83
C ALA A 263 2.10 12.86 -10.81
N GLY A 264 3.35 13.16 -11.15
CA GLY A 264 3.86 14.52 -11.33
C GLY A 264 4.54 15.17 -10.13
N PRO A 265 4.03 15.11 -8.89
CA PRO A 265 4.68 15.78 -7.75
C PRO A 265 6.08 15.28 -7.43
N GLY A 266 6.36 13.99 -7.73
CA GLY A 266 7.66 13.40 -7.43
C GLY A 266 7.92 13.22 -5.94
N PHE A 267 9.20 13.25 -5.56
CA PHE A 267 9.66 13.06 -4.19
C PHE A 267 10.93 13.87 -3.92
N ALA A 268 11.23 14.06 -2.65
CA ALA A 268 12.45 14.70 -2.19
C ALA A 268 13.49 13.67 -1.72
N VAL A 269 14.77 13.98 -1.89
CA VAL A 269 15.93 13.26 -1.32
C VAL A 269 16.76 14.26 -0.52
N GLY A 270 16.12 14.86 0.47
CA GLY A 270 16.67 15.92 1.29
C GLY A 270 15.92 17.24 1.13
N ALA A 271 15.96 18.07 2.16
CA ALA A 271 15.33 19.39 2.16
C ALA A 271 15.85 20.26 1.00
N GLY A 272 14.93 20.86 0.26
CA GLY A 272 15.23 21.70 -0.89
C GLY A 272 15.61 20.92 -2.16
N THR A 273 15.39 19.60 -2.20
CA THR A 273 15.53 18.78 -3.40
C THR A 273 14.17 18.38 -3.97
N ALA A 274 14.12 18.11 -5.27
CA ALA A 274 12.94 17.60 -5.93
C ALA A 274 13.36 16.67 -7.08
N VAL A 275 12.71 15.52 -7.15
CA VAL A 275 12.83 14.56 -8.26
C VAL A 275 11.45 14.36 -8.84
N SER A 276 11.16 15.01 -9.97
CA SER A 276 9.86 14.97 -10.64
C SER A 276 10.04 14.89 -12.16
N PRO A 277 8.99 14.52 -12.91
CA PRO A 277 9.05 14.52 -14.38
C PRO A 277 9.29 15.93 -14.96
N ALA A 278 8.91 16.98 -14.23
CA ALA A 278 9.10 18.35 -14.65
C ALA A 278 10.54 18.86 -14.46
N GLY A 279 11.29 18.25 -13.54
CA GLY A 279 12.66 18.63 -13.26
C GLY A 279 13.27 17.84 -12.10
N THR A 280 14.59 17.64 -12.16
CA THR A 280 15.36 17.04 -11.07
C THR A 280 16.32 18.08 -10.52
N GLN A 281 16.17 18.38 -9.23
CA GLN A 281 17.08 19.24 -8.46
C GLN A 281 17.60 18.41 -7.28
N LEU A 282 18.78 17.84 -7.45
CA LEU A 282 19.46 17.06 -6.42
C LEU A 282 20.54 17.92 -5.76
N GLY A 283 20.69 17.79 -4.44
CA GLY A 283 21.82 18.26 -3.70
C GLY A 283 22.87 17.16 -3.54
N VAL A 284 23.63 17.21 -2.44
CA VAL A 284 24.50 16.09 -2.06
C VAL A 284 23.60 14.92 -1.65
N VAL A 285 23.63 13.86 -2.44
CA VAL A 285 22.87 12.62 -2.21
C VAL A 285 23.74 11.65 -1.40
N PRO A 286 23.18 10.97 -0.39
CA PRO A 286 23.90 9.91 0.32
C PRO A 286 24.37 8.82 -0.64
N GLY A 287 25.57 8.26 -0.37
CA GLY A 287 26.14 7.17 -1.18
C GLY A 287 25.44 5.82 -0.99
N ILE A 288 24.11 5.80 -0.94
CA ILE A 288 23.29 4.60 -0.88
C ILE A 288 23.10 4.08 -2.31
N PRO A 289 23.46 2.83 -2.63
CA PRO A 289 23.39 2.31 -4.00
C PRO A 289 22.03 2.47 -4.69
N ALA A 290 20.93 2.34 -3.96
CA ALA A 290 19.58 2.56 -4.51
C ALA A 290 19.37 3.98 -5.07
N PHE A 291 20.09 4.97 -4.59
CA PHE A 291 20.01 6.34 -5.12
C PHE A 291 20.71 6.51 -6.48
N GLY A 292 21.52 5.56 -6.92
CA GLY A 292 22.00 5.49 -8.30
C GLY A 292 20.88 5.30 -9.33
N LEU A 293 19.68 4.90 -8.90
CA LEU A 293 18.50 4.78 -9.76
C LEU A 293 17.81 6.12 -10.06
N LEU A 294 18.16 7.20 -9.35
CA LEU A 294 17.52 8.50 -9.49
C LEU A 294 17.80 9.12 -10.87
N PRO A 295 16.78 9.68 -11.55
CA PRO A 295 17.00 10.38 -12.81
C PRO A 295 17.78 11.69 -12.58
N GLU A 296 18.96 11.84 -13.18
CA GLU A 296 19.77 13.04 -13.08
C GLU A 296 19.32 14.13 -14.05
N ASN A 297 18.89 13.70 -15.24
CA ASN A 297 18.44 14.59 -16.29
C ASN A 297 16.96 14.34 -16.58
N THR A 298 16.19 15.39 -16.65
CA THR A 298 14.81 15.36 -17.07
C THR A 298 14.65 16.04 -18.42
N SER A 299 13.91 15.40 -19.31
CA SER A 299 13.53 15.97 -20.60
C SER A 299 12.05 16.37 -20.53
N MET A 300 11.66 17.42 -21.23
CA MET A 300 10.26 17.86 -21.31
C MET A 300 9.31 16.73 -21.75
N TRP A 301 9.78 15.75 -22.51
CA TRP A 301 9.01 14.56 -22.88
C TRP A 301 8.65 13.67 -21.70
N MET A 302 9.35 13.75 -20.57
CA MET A 302 9.02 12.98 -19.38
C MET A 302 7.68 13.38 -18.76
N LEU A 303 7.17 14.58 -19.06
CA LEU A 303 5.82 14.99 -18.63
C LEU A 303 4.71 14.09 -19.18
N ILE A 304 4.96 13.35 -20.27
CA ILE A 304 3.98 12.41 -20.84
C ILE A 304 3.64 11.27 -19.86
N VAL A 305 4.52 10.97 -18.89
CA VAL A 305 4.28 9.91 -17.90
C VAL A 305 3.06 10.17 -17.01
N ILE A 306 2.69 11.46 -16.84
CA ILE A 306 1.48 11.87 -16.10
C ILE A 306 0.20 11.30 -16.73
N LEU A 307 0.24 10.93 -18.02
CA LEU A 307 -0.88 10.26 -18.65
C LEU A 307 -1.07 8.80 -18.20
N ILE A 308 -0.09 8.20 -17.52
CA ILE A 308 -0.17 6.81 -17.04
C ILE A 308 -1.25 6.65 -15.96
N PRO A 309 -1.29 7.46 -14.89
CA PRO A 309 -2.39 7.41 -13.93
C PRO A 309 -3.75 7.74 -14.55
N VAL A 310 -3.80 8.68 -15.51
CA VAL A 310 -5.02 8.98 -16.27
C VAL A 310 -5.48 7.75 -17.06
N ALA A 311 -4.57 7.07 -17.74
CA ALA A 311 -4.87 5.84 -18.49
C ALA A 311 -5.31 4.70 -17.55
N ALA A 312 -4.70 4.58 -16.36
CA ALA A 312 -5.12 3.62 -15.35
C ALA A 312 -6.55 3.91 -14.85
N GLY A 313 -6.88 5.18 -14.61
CA GLY A 313 -8.24 5.63 -14.29
C GLY A 313 -9.23 5.36 -15.41
N ALA A 314 -8.84 5.63 -16.66
CA ALA A 314 -9.66 5.34 -17.84
C ALA A 314 -9.93 3.84 -17.99
N PHE A 315 -8.89 3.00 -17.84
CA PHE A 315 -9.06 1.55 -17.87
C PHE A 315 -10.00 1.05 -16.75
N ALA A 316 -9.85 1.58 -15.54
CA ALA A 316 -10.73 1.26 -14.43
C ALA A 316 -12.18 1.66 -14.73
N GLY A 317 -12.41 2.86 -15.26
CA GLY A 317 -13.73 3.35 -15.67
C GLY A 317 -14.36 2.49 -16.77
N TRP A 318 -13.57 2.10 -17.77
CA TRP A 318 -13.99 1.21 -18.84
C TRP A 318 -14.38 -0.18 -18.30
N ALA A 319 -13.53 -0.77 -17.47
CA ALA A 319 -13.76 -2.12 -16.92
C ALA A 319 -15.02 -2.16 -16.04
N VAL A 320 -15.21 -1.13 -15.20
CA VAL A 320 -16.43 -0.99 -14.37
C VAL A 320 -17.66 -0.85 -15.24
N ARG A 321 -17.62 0.03 -16.25
CA ARG A 321 -18.76 0.26 -17.16
C ARG A 321 -19.11 -1.00 -17.94
N SER A 322 -18.12 -1.66 -18.56
CA SER A 322 -18.32 -2.88 -19.35
C SER A 322 -18.98 -3.99 -18.52
N ARG A 323 -18.60 -4.08 -17.24
CA ARG A 323 -19.19 -5.04 -16.33
C ARG A 323 -20.65 -4.71 -16.00
N LEU A 324 -20.94 -3.45 -15.69
CA LEU A 324 -22.31 -2.99 -15.39
C LEU A 324 -23.27 -3.20 -16.57
N VAL A 325 -22.78 -3.01 -17.79
CA VAL A 325 -23.53 -3.32 -19.01
C VAL A 325 -23.79 -4.82 -19.13
N TRP A 326 -22.74 -5.63 -18.93
CA TRP A 326 -22.85 -7.09 -19.02
C TRP A 326 -23.79 -7.69 -17.95
N GLU A 327 -23.84 -7.08 -16.74
CA GLU A 327 -24.73 -7.47 -15.65
C GLU A 327 -26.18 -6.94 -15.86
N GLY A 328 -26.46 -6.22 -16.95
CA GLY A 328 -27.80 -5.67 -17.25
C GLY A 328 -28.27 -4.58 -16.28
N THR A 329 -27.32 -3.88 -15.60
CA THR A 329 -27.63 -2.82 -14.64
C THR A 329 -27.29 -1.44 -15.20
N PRO A 330 -28.17 -0.82 -15.99
CA PRO A 330 -27.93 0.50 -16.55
C PRO A 330 -27.99 1.57 -15.45
N LEU A 331 -26.84 2.16 -15.11
CA LEU A 331 -26.75 3.25 -14.13
C LEU A 331 -26.98 4.61 -14.78
N GLY A 332 -27.67 5.49 -14.06
CA GLY A 332 -27.83 6.87 -14.43
C GLY A 332 -26.55 7.69 -14.34
N LEU A 333 -26.57 8.91 -14.86
CA LEU A 333 -25.40 9.79 -14.88
C LEU A 333 -24.88 10.12 -13.46
N LEU A 334 -25.79 10.27 -12.50
CA LEU A 334 -25.45 10.58 -11.11
C LEU A 334 -24.64 9.43 -10.47
N GLN A 335 -25.12 8.18 -10.60
CA GLN A 335 -24.43 7.02 -10.05
C GLN A 335 -23.05 6.83 -10.69
N ARG A 336 -22.94 7.00 -12.01
CA ARG A 336 -21.65 6.94 -12.73
C ARG A 336 -20.68 8.02 -12.25
N SER A 337 -21.18 9.24 -11.98
CA SER A 337 -20.39 10.34 -11.42
C SER A 337 -19.90 10.00 -10.01
N VAL A 338 -20.76 9.45 -9.16
CA VAL A 338 -20.40 9.02 -7.80
C VAL A 338 -19.37 7.90 -7.84
N ILE A 339 -19.47 6.95 -8.78
CA ILE A 339 -18.46 5.90 -8.97
C ILE A 339 -17.12 6.52 -9.37
N ALA A 340 -17.08 7.45 -10.33
CA ALA A 340 -15.84 8.09 -10.75
C ALA A 340 -15.15 8.84 -9.60
N VAL A 341 -15.92 9.64 -8.84
CA VAL A 341 -15.42 10.35 -7.66
C VAL A 341 -14.99 9.39 -6.57
N GLY A 342 -15.74 8.29 -6.33
CA GLY A 342 -15.39 7.27 -5.36
C GLY A 342 -14.10 6.54 -5.70
N ILE A 343 -13.90 6.16 -6.97
CA ILE A 343 -12.63 5.57 -7.45
C ILE A 343 -11.46 6.51 -7.17
N ALA A 344 -11.61 7.78 -7.51
CA ALA A 344 -10.59 8.80 -7.29
C ALA A 344 -10.29 9.02 -5.80
N ALA A 345 -11.33 9.12 -4.97
CA ALA A 345 -11.19 9.35 -3.53
C ALA A 345 -10.50 8.18 -2.83
N VAL A 346 -10.86 6.93 -3.15
CA VAL A 346 -10.20 5.73 -2.62
C VAL A 346 -8.76 5.66 -3.08
N SER A 347 -8.48 5.94 -4.37
CA SER A 347 -7.13 5.95 -4.91
C SER A 347 -6.26 7.02 -4.24
N ALA A 348 -6.77 8.23 -4.05
CA ALA A 348 -6.11 9.31 -3.32
C ALA A 348 -5.84 8.95 -1.85
N GLY A 349 -6.81 8.33 -1.18
CA GLY A 349 -6.67 7.88 0.21
C GLY A 349 -5.57 6.82 0.37
N VAL A 350 -5.52 5.83 -0.53
CA VAL A 350 -4.45 4.82 -0.54
C VAL A 350 -3.09 5.45 -0.85
N ALA A 351 -3.02 6.39 -1.80
CA ALA A 351 -1.80 7.13 -2.10
C ALA A 351 -1.31 7.95 -0.90
N ALA A 352 -2.23 8.62 -0.18
CA ALA A 352 -1.90 9.36 1.03
C ALA A 352 -1.31 8.46 2.12
N LEU A 353 -1.94 7.31 2.37
CA LEU A 353 -1.45 6.33 3.34
C LEU A 353 -0.09 5.75 2.93
N ALA A 354 0.07 5.36 1.67
CA ALA A 354 1.33 4.85 1.15
C ALA A 354 2.45 5.90 1.26
N ALA A 355 2.18 7.15 0.90
CA ALA A 355 3.13 8.25 1.05
C ALA A 355 3.48 8.51 2.51
N ALA A 356 2.52 8.46 3.43
CA ALA A 356 2.76 8.71 4.86
C ALA A 356 3.77 7.74 5.47
N PHE A 357 3.79 6.47 5.00
CA PHE A 357 4.78 5.48 5.43
C PHE A 357 6.06 5.49 4.57
N ALA A 358 5.98 6.01 3.34
CA ALA A 358 7.12 6.07 2.41
C ALA A 358 7.92 7.37 2.51
N ASN A 359 7.49 8.33 3.32
CA ASN A 359 8.22 9.57 3.58
C ASN A 359 8.74 9.62 5.00
N GLY A 360 9.65 10.55 5.27
CA GLY A 360 10.17 10.79 6.61
C GLY A 360 11.58 11.34 6.57
N SER A 361 12.34 11.02 7.62
CA SER A 361 13.74 11.36 7.76
C SER A 361 14.64 10.14 7.53
N MET A 362 15.78 10.34 6.91
CA MET A 362 16.86 9.35 6.75
C MET A 362 18.16 9.79 7.45
N GLY A 363 18.16 10.91 8.15
CA GLY A 363 19.34 11.42 8.79
C GLY A 363 19.21 12.87 9.25
N PRO A 364 20.30 13.46 9.77
CA PRO A 364 20.30 14.83 10.27
C PRO A 364 20.26 15.88 9.15
N GLY A 365 19.81 17.08 9.49
CA GLY A 365 19.86 18.27 8.64
C GLY A 365 19.02 18.13 7.37
N ARG A 366 19.63 18.15 6.21
CA ARG A 366 18.89 18.08 4.94
C ARG A 366 18.13 16.76 4.76
N LEU A 367 18.60 15.66 5.33
CA LEU A 367 17.97 14.34 5.21
C LEU A 367 16.74 14.15 6.12
N GLU A 368 16.30 15.18 6.82
CA GLU A 368 15.05 15.18 7.58
C GLU A 368 13.79 15.11 6.68
N VAL A 369 13.92 15.45 5.39
CA VAL A 369 12.80 15.43 4.44
C VAL A 369 13.16 14.55 3.26
N VAL A 370 12.65 13.32 3.27
CA VAL A 370 12.86 12.33 2.20
C VAL A 370 11.54 11.65 1.86
N GLY A 371 11.28 11.43 0.57
CA GLY A 371 10.08 10.76 0.06
C GLY A 371 9.04 11.71 -0.53
N PRO A 372 7.88 11.17 -0.94
CA PRO A 372 6.80 11.92 -1.57
C PRO A 372 6.05 12.80 -0.56
N ALA A 373 5.69 14.01 -0.96
CA ALA A 373 4.80 14.85 -0.17
C ALA A 373 3.38 14.26 -0.20
N VAL A 374 2.81 13.94 0.98
CA VAL A 374 1.56 13.19 1.13
C VAL A 374 0.41 13.84 0.37
N LEU A 375 0.12 15.11 0.66
CA LEU A 375 -1.04 15.80 0.08
C LEU A 375 -0.89 16.07 -1.43
N PRO A 376 0.24 16.58 -1.93
CA PRO A 376 0.44 16.73 -3.37
C PRO A 376 0.28 15.43 -4.15
N PHE A 377 0.87 14.33 -3.69
CA PHE A 377 0.75 13.04 -4.36
C PHE A 377 -0.68 12.52 -4.35
N ALA A 378 -1.37 12.56 -3.20
CA ALA A 378 -2.75 12.10 -3.09
C ALA A 378 -3.71 12.89 -4.01
N LEU A 379 -3.58 14.22 -4.03
CA LEU A 379 -4.43 15.08 -4.85
C LEU A 379 -4.15 14.91 -6.35
N SER A 380 -2.88 14.85 -6.76
CA SER A 380 -2.54 14.64 -8.17
C SER A 380 -3.04 13.29 -8.66
N LEU A 381 -2.71 12.20 -7.96
CA LEU A 381 -3.18 10.87 -8.34
C LEU A 381 -4.71 10.78 -8.36
N GLY A 382 -5.38 11.34 -7.35
CA GLY A 382 -6.84 11.37 -7.30
C GLY A 382 -7.45 12.12 -8.48
N ALA A 383 -6.91 13.31 -8.82
CA ALA A 383 -7.37 14.10 -9.95
C ALA A 383 -7.15 13.39 -11.30
N GLU A 384 -6.00 12.78 -11.51
CA GLU A 384 -5.66 12.06 -12.74
C GLU A 384 -6.56 10.83 -12.92
N VAL A 385 -6.74 10.03 -11.86
CA VAL A 385 -7.64 8.88 -11.86
C VAL A 385 -9.08 9.32 -12.07
N LEU A 386 -9.51 10.45 -11.47
CA LEU A 386 -10.84 11.02 -11.70
C LEU A 386 -11.06 11.37 -13.17
N VAL A 387 -10.12 12.10 -13.77
CA VAL A 387 -10.20 12.49 -15.18
C VAL A 387 -10.30 11.24 -16.07
N GLY A 388 -9.43 10.27 -15.87
CA GLY A 388 -9.44 9.03 -16.64
C GLY A 388 -10.75 8.26 -16.48
N ALA A 389 -11.19 8.01 -15.25
CA ALA A 389 -12.41 7.28 -14.96
C ALA A 389 -13.67 8.02 -15.50
N ALA A 390 -13.72 9.34 -15.33
CA ALA A 390 -14.84 10.16 -15.80
C ALA A 390 -14.99 10.12 -17.33
N ILE A 391 -13.88 10.19 -18.09
CA ILE A 391 -13.90 10.12 -19.56
C ILE A 391 -14.68 8.88 -20.03
N LEU A 392 -14.47 7.72 -19.43
CA LEU A 392 -15.07 6.48 -19.89
C LEU A 392 -16.41 6.14 -19.19
N LEU A 393 -16.55 6.47 -17.90
CA LEU A 393 -17.83 6.28 -17.21
C LEU A 393 -18.94 7.24 -17.66
N LEU A 394 -18.59 8.49 -17.97
CA LEU A 394 -19.55 9.52 -18.34
C LEU A 394 -19.73 9.66 -19.87
N SER A 395 -18.94 8.92 -20.68
CA SER A 395 -19.09 8.95 -22.12
C SER A 395 -20.52 8.53 -22.54
N PRO A 396 -21.07 9.07 -23.63
CA PRO A 396 -22.37 8.69 -24.15
C PRO A 396 -22.48 7.18 -24.35
N ARG A 397 -23.70 6.65 -24.26
CA ARG A 397 -23.96 5.22 -24.47
C ARG A 397 -23.53 4.81 -25.86
N ASN A 398 -22.81 3.69 -25.94
CA ASN A 398 -22.40 3.11 -27.22
C ASN A 398 -23.61 2.55 -27.99
N ARG A 399 -23.44 2.32 -29.31
CA ARG A 399 -24.50 1.74 -30.15
C ARG A 399 -24.96 0.37 -29.64
N ASP A 400 -24.07 -0.39 -29.02
CA ASP A 400 -24.36 -1.72 -28.47
C ASP A 400 -25.24 -1.64 -27.23
N GLU A 401 -24.97 -0.72 -26.29
CA GLU A 401 -25.81 -0.42 -25.14
C GLU A 401 -27.24 0.03 -25.54
N LEU A 402 -27.33 0.82 -26.63
CA LEU A 402 -28.61 1.25 -27.17
C LEU A 402 -29.36 0.14 -27.93
N ALA A 403 -28.64 -0.83 -28.48
CA ALA A 403 -29.23 -1.99 -29.14
C ALA A 403 -29.81 -2.99 -28.12
N GLU A 404 -29.10 -3.23 -27.00
CA GLU A 404 -29.58 -4.06 -25.91
C GLU A 404 -30.84 -3.47 -25.27
N GLU A 405 -30.87 -2.17 -24.94
CA GLU A 405 -32.07 -1.51 -24.42
C GLU A 405 -33.29 -1.57 -25.38
N ARG A 406 -33.05 -1.60 -26.69
CA ARG A 406 -34.14 -1.77 -27.65
C ARG A 406 -34.66 -3.21 -27.67
N THR A 407 -33.76 -4.17 -27.51
CA THR A 407 -34.11 -5.58 -27.48
C THR A 407 -34.91 -5.91 -26.21
N ASP A 408 -34.45 -5.39 -25.06
CA ASP A 408 -35.14 -5.61 -23.77
C ASP A 408 -36.53 -4.94 -23.77
N ARG A 409 -36.67 -3.72 -24.25
CA ARG A 409 -37.97 -3.08 -24.41
C ARG A 409 -38.90 -3.85 -25.37
N TRP A 410 -38.36 -4.35 -26.47
CA TRP A 410 -39.13 -5.15 -27.40
C TRP A 410 -39.61 -6.46 -26.76
N ILE A 411 -38.75 -7.13 -25.97
CA ILE A 411 -39.12 -8.33 -25.21
C ILE A 411 -40.20 -8.03 -24.18
N GLU A 412 -40.08 -6.92 -23.46
CA GLU A 412 -41.07 -6.48 -22.46
C GLU A 412 -42.43 -6.12 -23.12
N GLU A 413 -42.45 -5.40 -24.25
CA GLU A 413 -43.64 -5.14 -25.02
C GLU A 413 -44.30 -6.44 -25.55
N MET A 414 -43.50 -7.38 -26.02
CA MET A 414 -44.01 -8.68 -26.49
C MET A 414 -44.55 -9.53 -25.33
N SER A 415 -43.96 -9.47 -24.15
CA SER A 415 -44.46 -10.17 -22.97
C SER A 415 -45.79 -9.61 -22.45
N THR A 416 -45.97 -8.30 -22.51
CA THR A 416 -47.24 -7.64 -22.13
C THR A 416 -48.34 -7.93 -23.13
N LEU A 417 -48.06 -7.92 -24.44
CA LEU A 417 -49.02 -8.30 -25.48
C LEU A 417 -49.44 -9.80 -25.44
N GLY A 418 -48.50 -10.67 -25.00
CA GLY A 418 -48.77 -12.10 -24.83
C GLY A 418 -49.59 -12.44 -23.58
N SER A 419 -49.74 -11.52 -22.64
CA SER A 419 -50.51 -11.67 -21.40
C SER A 419 -51.97 -11.18 -21.51
N GLU A 420 -52.34 -10.50 -22.59
CA GLU A 420 -53.71 -10.18 -22.90
C GLU A 420 -54.41 -11.44 -23.46
N ASP A 421 -55.02 -12.23 -22.57
CA ASP A 421 -55.74 -13.46 -22.84
C ASP A 421 -57.00 -13.16 -23.69
N PRO A 422 -57.21 -13.78 -24.87
CA PRO A 422 -58.40 -13.54 -25.70
C PRO A 422 -59.68 -14.12 -25.16
N ALA A 423 -59.73 -14.51 -23.86
CA ALA A 423 -60.82 -15.31 -23.30
C ALA A 423 -62.07 -14.53 -22.83
N ASP A 424 -62.20 -13.23 -23.06
CA ASP A 424 -63.38 -12.44 -22.56
C ASP A 424 -64.40 -12.03 -23.62
N ASP A 425 -64.29 -12.49 -24.88
CA ASP A 425 -65.24 -12.08 -25.94
C ASP A 425 -66.33 -13.12 -26.26
N ASP A 426 -66.50 -14.17 -25.46
CA ASP A 426 -67.51 -15.19 -25.72
C ASP A 426 -68.66 -15.22 -24.69
N ARG A 427 -68.96 -14.08 -24.06
CA ARG A 427 -70.15 -13.91 -23.19
C ARG A 427 -70.98 -12.65 -23.54
N ARG A 428 -71.57 -12.63 -24.73
CA ARG A 428 -72.76 -11.85 -24.98
C ARG A 428 -73.80 -12.60 -25.81
#